data_3072fb1b7a148b779ee9e5c0e344d13f
#
_entry.id   3072fb1b7a148b779ee9e5c0e344d13f
#
_cell.length_a   1.000
_cell.length_b   1.000
_cell.length_c   1.000
_cell.angle_alpha   90.00
_cell.angle_beta   90.00
_cell.angle_gamma   90.00
#
_symmetry.space_group_name_H-M   'P 1'
#
loop_
_entity.id
_entity.type
_entity.pdbx_description
1 polymer ?
#
loop_
_entity_poly.entity_id
_entity_poly.type
_entity_poly.pdbx_seq_one_letter_code
_entity_poly.pdbx_strand_id
1 'polypeptide(L)'
;DYIVSDVAAIADEAAKISPWYRNCINDAGIDGTKNVINFLNEAEFYLNKKGSILFPIISLSKEKKIISLLKKRFKNINLLKSKIWPLPKSMYKNIKLLNKLKNKKIIHFENKYGILTFKTNIYHAQKKS
;
A
#
# COMPACT_ATOMS: atom_id res chain seq x y z
N ASP A 1 -0.06 -21.17 10.90
CA ASP A 1 1.01 -20.69 10.03
C ASP A 1 0.80 -19.23 9.61
N TYR A 2 1.85 -18.61 9.08
CA TYR A 2 1.85 -17.21 8.64
C TYR A 2 2.45 -17.10 7.26
N ILE A 3 1.89 -16.21 6.46
CA ILE A 3 2.52 -15.74 5.22
C ILE A 3 2.79 -14.25 5.40
N VAL A 4 4.04 -13.85 5.19
CA VAL A 4 4.46 -12.44 5.25
C VAL A 4 4.84 -11.99 3.85
N SER A 5 4.36 -10.85 3.44
CA SER A 5 4.66 -10.29 2.13
C SER A 5 5.05 -8.82 2.23
N ASP A 6 6.02 -8.43 1.43
CA ASP A 6 6.41 -7.02 1.23
C ASP A 6 6.72 -6.85 -0.26
N VAL A 7 5.70 -6.50 -1.02
CA VAL A 7 5.78 -6.34 -2.48
C VAL A 7 5.73 -4.86 -2.86
N ALA A 8 6.18 -4.54 -4.08
CA ALA A 8 6.06 -3.19 -4.62
C ALA A 8 4.60 -2.75 -4.63
N ALA A 9 4.30 -1.62 -4.00
CA ALA A 9 2.94 -1.20 -3.68
C ALA A 9 2.73 0.32 -3.76
N ILE A 10 3.45 1.00 -4.66
CA ILE A 10 3.30 2.44 -4.89
C ILE A 10 2.64 2.67 -6.25
N ALA A 11 1.66 3.59 -6.30
CA ALA A 11 1.02 3.99 -7.55
C ALA A 11 2.07 4.41 -8.59
N ASP A 12 1.90 3.98 -9.84
CA ASP A 12 2.90 4.10 -10.89
C ASP A 12 3.43 5.53 -11.08
N GLU A 13 2.54 6.52 -11.18
CA GLU A 13 2.96 7.91 -11.35
C GLU A 13 3.70 8.48 -10.14
N ALA A 14 3.34 8.05 -8.92
CA ALA A 14 4.05 8.44 -7.70
C ALA A 14 5.43 7.79 -7.65
N ALA A 15 5.55 6.54 -8.05
CA ALA A 15 6.82 5.82 -8.12
C ALA A 15 7.80 6.50 -9.08
N LYS A 16 7.32 6.94 -10.23
CA LYS A 16 8.16 7.61 -11.25
C LYS A 16 8.81 8.89 -10.77
N ILE A 17 8.16 9.64 -9.91
CA ILE A 17 8.72 10.88 -9.36
C ILE A 17 9.46 10.68 -8.05
N SER A 18 9.47 9.45 -7.52
CA SER A 18 10.15 9.12 -6.28
C SER A 18 11.62 8.77 -6.52
N PRO A 19 12.49 8.96 -5.52
CA PRO A 19 13.88 8.51 -5.61
C PRO A 19 14.05 7.00 -5.43
N TRP A 20 12.99 6.29 -5.00
CA TRP A 20 13.07 4.87 -4.64
C TRP A 20 13.16 3.93 -5.84
N TYR A 21 12.66 4.38 -7.00
CA TYR A 21 12.59 3.55 -8.22
C TYR A 21 13.52 4.04 -9.32
N ARG A 22 14.63 4.68 -8.96
CA ARG A 22 15.66 5.06 -9.94
C ARG A 22 16.24 3.79 -10.58
N ASN A 23 16.19 3.74 -11.92
CA ASN A 23 16.68 2.60 -12.69
C ASN A 23 16.00 1.26 -12.38
N CYS A 24 14.84 1.32 -11.71
CA CYS A 24 14.03 0.14 -11.39
C CYS A 24 12.64 0.29 -12.02
N ILE A 25 12.05 -0.84 -12.39
CA ILE A 25 10.68 -0.86 -12.90
C ILE A 25 9.75 -1.03 -11.69
N ASN A 26 8.76 -0.13 -11.56
CA ASN A 26 7.65 -0.33 -10.65
C ASN A 26 6.53 -1.06 -11.40
N ASP A 27 6.12 -2.23 -10.92
CA ASP A 27 5.10 -3.07 -11.53
C ASP A 27 3.80 -3.15 -10.70
N ALA A 28 3.64 -2.24 -9.74
CA ALA A 28 2.49 -2.25 -8.83
C ALA A 28 1.19 -1.73 -9.46
N GLY A 29 1.23 -1.23 -10.69
CA GLY A 29 0.07 -0.75 -11.42
C GLY A 29 -0.27 0.72 -11.16
N ILE A 30 -1.30 1.21 -11.83
CA ILE A 30 -1.69 2.63 -11.81
C ILE A 30 -1.99 3.11 -10.39
N ASP A 31 -2.69 2.32 -9.60
CA ASP A 31 -3.08 2.67 -8.23
C ASP A 31 -2.21 2.01 -7.14
N GLY A 32 -1.15 1.29 -7.53
CA GLY A 32 -0.22 0.66 -6.60
C GLY A 32 -0.72 -0.62 -5.96
N THR A 33 -1.88 -1.15 -6.35
CA THR A 33 -2.51 -2.28 -5.65
C THR A 33 -2.31 -3.63 -6.32
N LYS A 34 -1.78 -3.67 -7.54
CA LYS A 34 -1.71 -4.90 -8.35
C LYS A 34 -1.03 -6.07 -7.62
N ASN A 35 0.16 -5.85 -7.08
CA ASN A 35 0.93 -6.92 -6.44
C ASN A 35 0.31 -7.35 -5.11
N VAL A 36 -0.25 -6.40 -4.35
CA VAL A 36 -0.92 -6.72 -3.09
C VAL A 36 -2.19 -7.52 -3.35
N ILE A 37 -2.96 -7.15 -4.36
CA ILE A 37 -4.18 -7.89 -4.75
C ILE A 37 -3.81 -9.31 -5.18
N ASN A 38 -2.76 -9.48 -5.99
CA ASN A 38 -2.29 -10.80 -6.39
C ASN A 38 -1.88 -11.62 -5.17
N PHE A 39 -1.16 -11.01 -4.23
CA PHE A 39 -0.79 -11.66 -2.98
C PHE A 39 -2.02 -12.12 -2.19
N LEU A 40 -3.01 -11.25 -2.01
CA LEU A 40 -4.23 -11.59 -1.27
C LEU A 40 -5.03 -12.70 -1.96
N ASN A 41 -5.09 -12.69 -3.29
CA ASN A 41 -5.78 -13.71 -4.05
C ASN A 41 -5.12 -15.09 -3.94
N GLU A 42 -3.81 -15.13 -3.87
CA GLU A 42 -3.04 -16.37 -3.81
C GLU A 42 -2.85 -16.91 -2.38
N ALA A 43 -2.63 -16.02 -1.42
CA ALA A 43 -2.31 -16.39 -0.04
C ALA A 43 -3.35 -17.33 0.57
N GLU A 44 -4.61 -17.10 0.26
CA GLU A 44 -5.71 -17.91 0.78
C GLU A 44 -5.58 -19.40 0.39
N PHE A 45 -4.99 -19.71 -0.77
CA PHE A 45 -4.79 -21.10 -1.20
C PHE A 45 -3.63 -21.80 -0.50
N TYR A 46 -2.65 -21.06 -0.04
CA TYR A 46 -1.46 -21.59 0.59
C TYR A 46 -1.55 -21.63 2.13
N LEU A 47 -2.52 -20.93 2.70
CA LEU A 47 -2.72 -20.92 4.14
C LEU A 47 -3.49 -22.15 4.62
N ASN A 48 -3.04 -22.73 5.73
CA ASN A 48 -3.81 -23.73 6.46
C ASN A 48 -5.04 -23.10 7.10
N LYS A 49 -5.97 -23.92 7.58
CA LYS A 49 -7.10 -23.45 8.40
C LYS A 49 -6.53 -22.66 9.57
N LYS A 50 -7.11 -21.49 9.89
CA LYS A 50 -6.64 -20.57 10.92
C LYS A 50 -5.28 -19.90 10.62
N GLY A 51 -4.74 -20.10 9.43
CA GLY A 51 -3.52 -19.39 9.02
C GLY A 51 -3.75 -17.89 8.87
N SER A 52 -2.69 -17.11 8.98
CA SER A 52 -2.75 -15.65 8.97
C SER A 52 -1.77 -15.07 7.98
N ILE A 53 -2.07 -13.85 7.54
CA ILE A 53 -1.18 -13.03 6.71
C ILE A 53 -0.74 -11.79 7.45
N LEU A 54 0.46 -11.33 7.12
CA LEU A 54 1.03 -10.06 7.56
C LEU A 54 1.55 -9.33 6.34
N PHE A 55 1.12 -8.10 6.14
CA PHE A 55 1.57 -7.33 4.98
C PHE A 55 1.41 -5.82 5.21
N PRO A 56 2.27 -5.00 4.60
CA PRO A 56 2.15 -3.56 4.66
C PRO A 56 1.26 -3.02 3.55
N ILE A 57 0.58 -1.91 3.83
CA ILE A 57 -0.04 -1.05 2.84
C ILE A 57 0.55 0.35 3.01
N ILE A 58 0.97 0.95 1.91
CA ILE A 58 1.48 2.32 1.89
C ILE A 58 0.39 3.26 1.39
N SER A 59 0.26 4.44 1.99
CA SER A 59 -0.76 5.40 1.58
C SER A 59 -0.52 6.02 0.19
N LEU A 60 0.63 5.76 -0.42
CA LEU A 60 0.92 6.12 -1.82
C LEU A 60 0.35 5.09 -2.81
N SER A 61 -0.67 4.36 -2.39
CA SER A 61 -1.48 3.44 -3.18
C SER A 61 -2.95 3.61 -2.80
N LYS A 62 -3.84 2.98 -3.57
CA LYS A 62 -5.27 3.01 -3.27
C LYS A 62 -5.63 2.01 -2.16
N GLU A 63 -5.32 2.39 -0.93
CA GLU A 63 -5.47 1.55 0.27
C GLU A 63 -6.90 1.02 0.44
N LYS A 64 -7.91 1.86 0.18
CA LYS A 64 -9.33 1.47 0.34
C LYS A 64 -9.70 0.25 -0.49
N LYS A 65 -9.14 0.13 -1.70
CA LYS A 65 -9.37 -1.01 -2.58
C LYS A 65 -8.83 -2.31 -1.97
N ILE A 66 -7.66 -2.23 -1.36
CA ILE A 66 -7.02 -3.37 -0.68
C ILE A 66 -7.83 -3.76 0.55
N ILE A 67 -8.24 -2.81 1.36
CA ILE A 67 -9.04 -3.06 2.57
C ILE A 67 -10.39 -3.71 2.21
N SER A 68 -11.04 -3.25 1.16
CA SER A 68 -12.30 -3.83 0.69
C SER A 68 -12.14 -5.30 0.32
N LEU A 69 -11.07 -5.63 -0.41
CA LEU A 69 -10.77 -7.02 -0.78
C LEU A 69 -10.43 -7.86 0.45
N LEU A 70 -9.64 -7.30 1.36
CA LEU A 70 -9.24 -7.96 2.60
C LEU A 70 -10.46 -8.37 3.42
N LYS A 71 -11.43 -7.47 3.58
CA LYS A 71 -12.68 -7.73 4.31
C LYS A 71 -13.53 -8.83 3.67
N LYS A 72 -13.47 -8.97 2.35
CA LYS A 72 -14.20 -10.03 1.64
C LYS A 72 -13.60 -11.42 1.84
N ARG A 73 -12.28 -11.51 1.92
CA ARG A 73 -11.55 -12.79 1.88
C ARG A 73 -11.00 -13.26 3.22
N PHE A 74 -10.83 -12.34 4.16
CA PHE A 74 -10.19 -12.61 5.44
C PHE A 74 -11.07 -12.13 6.59
N LYS A 75 -10.78 -12.62 7.78
CA LYS A 75 -11.45 -12.23 9.04
C LYS A 75 -10.42 -11.79 10.06
N ASN A 76 -10.91 -11.26 11.20
CA ASN A 76 -10.05 -10.82 12.31
C ASN A 76 -8.93 -9.88 11.83
N ILE A 77 -9.34 -8.87 11.07
CA ILE A 77 -8.41 -7.92 10.46
C ILE A 77 -7.97 -6.91 11.51
N ASN A 78 -6.68 -6.82 11.74
CA ASN A 78 -6.08 -5.94 12.74
C ASN A 78 -5.00 -5.07 12.13
N LEU A 79 -5.07 -3.76 12.41
CA LEU A 79 -3.96 -2.86 12.14
C LEU A 79 -2.97 -2.99 13.29
N LEU A 80 -1.81 -3.60 13.03
CA LEU A 80 -0.81 -3.85 14.05
C LEU A 80 0.06 -2.64 14.33
N LYS A 81 0.42 -1.91 13.29
CA LYS A 81 1.31 -0.76 13.41
C LYS A 81 1.07 0.21 12.25
N SER A 82 1.16 1.49 12.57
CA SER A 82 1.11 2.57 11.62
C SER A 82 2.33 3.47 11.82
N LYS A 83 3.00 3.86 10.75
CA LYS A 83 4.15 4.76 10.82
C LYS A 83 4.00 5.88 9.80
N ILE A 84 4.25 7.10 10.26
CA ILE A 84 4.25 8.30 9.43
C ILE A 84 5.68 8.59 8.98
N TRP A 85 5.85 8.82 7.68
CA TRP A 85 7.13 9.11 7.06
C TRP A 85 7.07 10.44 6.32
N PRO A 86 8.16 11.22 6.31
CA PRO A 86 8.24 12.37 5.42
C PRO A 86 8.38 11.90 3.97
N LEU A 87 7.68 12.58 3.05
CA LEU A 87 7.96 12.38 1.62
C LEU A 87 9.34 12.93 1.30
N PRO A 88 10.09 12.27 0.40
CA PRO A 88 11.35 12.83 -0.08
C PRO A 88 11.16 14.24 -0.66
N LYS A 89 12.02 15.17 -0.28
CA LYS A 89 11.91 16.57 -0.73
C LYS A 89 11.99 16.70 -2.24
N SER A 90 12.69 15.80 -2.93
CA SER A 90 12.76 15.76 -4.38
C SER A 90 11.39 15.61 -5.06
N MET A 91 10.40 15.08 -4.34
CA MET A 91 9.04 14.92 -4.87
C MET A 91 8.21 16.22 -4.78
N TYR A 92 8.63 17.20 -3.98
CA TYR A 92 7.85 18.43 -3.75
C TYR A 92 7.68 19.26 -5.03
N LYS A 93 8.65 19.21 -5.94
CA LYS A 93 8.55 19.90 -7.24
C LYS A 93 7.41 19.37 -8.10
N ASN A 94 6.91 18.19 -7.79
CA ASN A 94 5.79 17.55 -8.49
C ASN A 94 4.48 17.62 -7.68
N ILE A 95 4.33 18.65 -6.85
CA ILE A 95 3.15 18.80 -5.98
C ILE A 95 1.83 18.83 -6.76
N LYS A 96 1.82 19.36 -7.97
CA LYS A 96 0.62 19.38 -8.82
C LYS A 96 0.19 17.96 -9.19
N LEU A 97 1.13 17.10 -9.55
CA LEU A 97 0.87 15.70 -9.85
C LEU A 97 0.40 14.96 -8.59
N LEU A 98 1.06 15.18 -7.46
CA LEU A 98 0.69 14.56 -6.18
C LEU A 98 -0.74 14.94 -5.79
N ASN A 99 -1.11 16.22 -5.90
CA ASN A 99 -2.47 16.68 -5.61
C ASN A 99 -3.49 16.07 -6.57
N LYS A 100 -3.15 15.94 -7.84
CA LYS A 100 -4.01 15.29 -8.84
C LYS A 100 -4.29 13.82 -8.45
N LEU A 101 -3.27 13.08 -8.07
CA LEU A 101 -3.40 11.69 -7.64
C LEU A 101 -4.22 11.58 -6.35
N LYS A 102 -4.00 12.50 -5.41
CA LYS A 102 -4.78 12.56 -4.16
C LYS A 102 -6.26 12.86 -4.44
N ASN A 103 -6.54 13.82 -5.32
CA ASN A 103 -7.91 14.17 -5.70
C ASN A 103 -8.64 13.02 -6.39
N LYS A 104 -7.93 12.21 -7.17
CA LYS A 104 -8.45 10.97 -7.76
C LYS A 104 -8.55 9.82 -6.78
N LYS A 105 -8.14 10.03 -5.53
CA LYS A 105 -8.11 9.01 -4.45
C LYS A 105 -7.22 7.81 -4.79
N ILE A 106 -6.22 8.01 -5.62
CA ILE A 106 -5.22 6.98 -5.95
C ILE A 106 -4.16 6.89 -4.85
N ILE A 107 -3.76 8.04 -4.28
CA ILE A 107 -2.83 8.11 -3.16
C ILE A 107 -3.42 9.00 -2.07
N HIS A 108 -2.81 8.91 -0.89
CA HIS A 108 -3.08 9.87 0.19
C HIS A 108 -1.77 10.34 0.81
N PHE A 109 -1.68 11.63 1.08
CA PHE A 109 -0.61 12.24 1.86
C PHE A 109 -1.16 13.42 2.63
N GLU A 110 -0.46 13.81 3.69
CA GLU A 110 -0.79 14.96 4.52
C GLU A 110 0.21 16.08 4.28
N ASN A 111 -0.27 17.31 4.33
CA ASN A 111 0.58 18.50 4.33
C ASN A 111 0.41 19.20 5.67
N LYS A 112 1.45 19.18 6.49
CA LYS A 112 1.48 19.84 7.79
C LYS A 112 2.56 20.91 7.77
N TYR A 113 2.13 22.17 7.67
CA TYR A 113 3.05 23.31 7.66
C TYR A 113 4.14 23.20 6.57
N GLY A 114 3.77 22.74 5.38
CA GLY A 114 4.69 22.56 4.26
C GLY A 114 5.48 21.26 4.25
N ILE A 115 5.33 20.44 5.28
CA ILE A 115 5.95 19.09 5.33
C ILE A 115 4.94 18.07 4.83
N LEU A 116 5.29 17.40 3.73
CA LEU A 116 4.46 16.34 3.16
C LEU A 116 4.81 14.99 3.81
N THR A 117 3.80 14.27 4.25
CA THR A 117 3.98 12.96 4.92
C THR A 117 3.06 11.91 4.32
N PHE A 118 3.49 10.65 4.39
CA PHE A 118 2.71 9.49 4.02
C PHE A 118 2.75 8.44 5.13
N LYS A 119 1.91 7.42 5.03
CA LYS A 119 1.83 6.36 6.04
C LYS A 119 2.16 5.00 5.48
N THR A 120 2.73 4.15 6.32
CA THR A 120 2.78 2.71 6.12
C THR A 120 1.97 2.06 7.23
N ASN A 121 1.02 1.21 6.87
CA ASN A 121 0.19 0.46 7.80
C ASN A 121 0.48 -1.04 7.66
N ILE A 122 0.73 -1.72 8.76
CA ILE A 122 0.95 -3.17 8.77
C ILE A 122 -0.31 -3.85 9.27
N TYR A 123 -0.89 -4.71 8.44
CA TYR A 123 -2.10 -5.44 8.74
C TYR A 123 -1.83 -6.91 9.01
N HIS A 124 -2.60 -7.44 9.92
CA HIS A 124 -2.73 -8.88 10.18
C HIS A 124 -4.17 -9.29 9.86
N ALA A 125 -4.33 -10.39 9.17
CA ALA A 125 -5.65 -10.94 8.89
C ALA A 125 -5.59 -12.47 8.90
N GLN A 126 -6.69 -13.08 9.29
CA GLN A 126 -6.81 -14.55 9.40
C GLN A 126 -7.65 -15.08 8.25
N LYS A 127 -7.27 -16.25 7.74
CA LYS A 127 -8.04 -16.95 6.71
C LYS A 127 -9.44 -17.25 7.22
N LYS A 128 -10.44 -17.01 6.38
CA LYS A 128 -11.79 -17.52 6.61
C LYS A 128 -11.76 -19.03 6.49
N SER A 129 -12.38 -19.69 7.44
CA SER A 129 -12.44 -21.16 7.47
C SER A 129 -13.40 -21.72 6.42
#